data_d7f56fdd899fda8696d63423625705e6
#
_entry.id   d7f56fdd899fda8696d63423625705e6
#
_cell.length_a   1.000
_cell.length_b   1.000
_cell.length_c   1.000
_cell.angle_alpha   90.00
_cell.angle_beta   90.00
_cell.angle_gamma   90.00
#
_symmetry.space_group_name_H-M   'P 1'
#
loop_
_entity.id
_entity.type
_entity.pdbx_description
1 polymer ?
#
loop_
_entity_poly.entity_id
_entity_poly.type
_entity_poly.pdbx_seq_one_letter_code
_entity_poly.pdbx_strand_id
1 'polypeptide(L)'
;MKFIRPALMLATVLTVTSAFAANTVIPLWPEGVPNAKPSLGEEHLEQGHISNVSIPTLTFYGPAIDRPNGTAVIICPGGGYTRLSTEREGVQYANWLSTLGVTSFVLKYRMAEFGHPAPLQDVLRAVRIVRSRAAEFKIDADRIGVMGSSAGGHLAASAGTLFDHADGKTGAPLDSVNARPDFLILMYPVITMYDPVAHVGSRENLIGTHPTPELTRLMSVEKQVTAQTPPTLLIQTQEDKTVPVDNSILFFQALTRAHVPAEMYLFEHGSHGMGMRDGLGTASDWPKRAEEWLRARGLLTPEKH
;
A
#
# COMPACT_ATOMS: atom_id res chain seq x y z
N MET A 1 47.49 -7.40 -55.56
CA MET A 1 46.73 -7.93 -54.41
C MET A 1 46.02 -6.75 -53.75
N LYS A 2 44.70 -6.63 -53.94
CA LYS A 2 43.88 -5.56 -53.29
C LYS A 2 43.28 -6.15 -52.03
N PHE A 3 43.66 -5.65 -50.84
CA PHE A 3 43.05 -6.01 -49.58
C PHE A 3 41.70 -5.28 -49.38
N ILE A 4 40.62 -6.05 -49.34
CA ILE A 4 39.29 -5.57 -48.99
C ILE A 4 39.18 -5.61 -47.45
N ARG A 5 39.02 -4.42 -46.82
CA ARG A 5 38.72 -4.32 -45.39
C ARG A 5 37.22 -4.53 -45.17
N PRO A 6 36.79 -5.37 -44.25
CA PRO A 6 35.37 -5.49 -43.91
C PRO A 6 34.93 -4.26 -43.10
N ALA A 7 33.86 -3.62 -43.53
CA ALA A 7 33.18 -2.57 -42.78
C ALA A 7 32.35 -3.21 -41.65
N LEU A 8 32.69 -2.90 -40.40
CA LEU A 8 31.94 -3.30 -39.24
C LEU A 8 30.71 -2.40 -39.08
N MET A 9 29.52 -2.91 -39.43
CA MET A 9 28.26 -2.20 -39.15
C MET A 9 27.94 -2.32 -37.66
N LEU A 10 28.03 -1.20 -36.94
CA LEU A 10 27.59 -1.06 -35.54
C LEU A 10 26.08 -0.89 -35.55
N ALA A 11 25.35 -1.93 -35.20
CA ALA A 11 23.90 -1.85 -35.02
C ALA A 11 23.58 -1.15 -33.69
N THR A 12 23.16 0.11 -33.78
CA THR A 12 22.67 0.85 -32.59
C THR A 12 21.26 0.32 -32.24
N VAL A 13 21.16 -0.46 -31.19
CA VAL A 13 19.87 -0.86 -30.63
C VAL A 13 19.29 0.36 -29.89
N LEU A 14 18.34 1.06 -30.52
CA LEU A 14 17.52 2.06 -29.82
C LEU A 14 16.56 1.33 -28.88
N THR A 15 16.87 1.31 -27.60
CA THR A 15 15.90 0.94 -26.55
C THR A 15 14.89 2.06 -26.41
N VAL A 16 13.71 1.90 -26.98
CA VAL A 16 12.57 2.79 -26.74
C VAL A 16 12.08 2.50 -25.32
N THR A 17 12.51 3.29 -24.36
CA THR A 17 11.93 3.30 -23.01
C THR A 17 10.58 4.02 -23.09
N SER A 18 9.48 3.28 -23.19
CA SER A 18 8.15 3.84 -23.05
C SER A 18 8.00 4.37 -21.61
N ALA A 19 7.96 5.69 -21.46
CA ALA A 19 7.55 6.29 -20.19
C ALA A 19 6.04 6.04 -19.97
N PHE A 20 5.66 5.54 -18.80
CA PHE A 20 4.25 5.44 -18.45
C PHE A 20 3.63 6.84 -18.43
N ALA A 21 2.46 6.98 -19.08
CA ALA A 21 1.67 8.19 -18.94
C ALA A 21 1.14 8.27 -17.48
N ALA A 22 1.05 9.49 -16.96
CA ALA A 22 0.38 9.71 -15.67
C ALA A 22 -1.03 9.08 -15.70
N ASN A 23 -1.45 8.47 -14.59
CA ASN A 23 -2.73 7.77 -14.43
C ASN A 23 -2.92 6.50 -15.28
N THR A 24 -1.81 5.87 -15.73
CA THR A 24 -1.92 4.56 -16.37
C THR A 24 -2.51 3.53 -15.39
N VAL A 25 -3.57 2.84 -15.82
CA VAL A 25 -4.24 1.80 -15.04
C VAL A 25 -3.67 0.43 -15.40
N ILE A 26 -3.24 -0.32 -14.41
CA ILE A 26 -2.61 -1.64 -14.53
C ILE A 26 -3.55 -2.66 -13.88
N PRO A 27 -4.11 -3.63 -14.63
CA PRO A 27 -4.89 -4.72 -14.04
C PRO A 27 -4.02 -5.57 -13.11
N LEU A 28 -4.54 -5.93 -11.90
CA LEU A 28 -3.84 -6.85 -11.02
C LEU A 28 -3.84 -8.29 -11.56
N TRP A 29 -4.92 -8.69 -12.17
CA TRP A 29 -5.21 -10.06 -12.58
C TRP A 29 -5.55 -10.13 -14.06
N PRO A 30 -4.60 -9.88 -14.97
CA PRO A 30 -4.87 -9.95 -16.42
C PRO A 30 -5.26 -11.36 -16.89
N GLU A 31 -4.87 -12.40 -16.13
CA GLU A 31 -5.23 -13.79 -16.35
C GLU A 31 -6.63 -14.17 -15.84
N GLY A 32 -7.31 -13.27 -15.13
CA GLY A 32 -8.63 -13.47 -14.52
C GLY A 32 -8.59 -13.28 -13.01
N VAL A 33 -9.57 -12.56 -12.46
CA VAL A 33 -9.67 -12.25 -11.03
C VAL A 33 -9.97 -13.54 -10.24
N PRO A 34 -9.17 -13.90 -9.22
CA PRO A 34 -9.45 -15.07 -8.39
C PRO A 34 -10.82 -14.97 -7.73
N ASN A 35 -11.60 -16.06 -7.77
CA ASN A 35 -12.96 -16.11 -7.20
C ASN A 35 -13.88 -14.99 -7.71
N ALA A 36 -13.75 -14.61 -8.99
CA ALA A 36 -14.59 -13.60 -9.61
C ALA A 36 -16.08 -13.86 -9.36
N LYS A 37 -16.83 -12.78 -9.13
CA LYS A 37 -18.29 -12.81 -8.89
C LYS A 37 -19.02 -12.07 -10.03
N PRO A 38 -19.34 -12.73 -11.15
CA PRO A 38 -19.98 -12.07 -12.29
C PRO A 38 -21.33 -11.41 -11.95
N SER A 39 -22.00 -11.88 -10.91
CA SER A 39 -23.28 -11.34 -10.43
C SER A 39 -23.15 -10.10 -9.55
N LEU A 40 -21.91 -9.64 -9.28
CA LEU A 40 -21.69 -8.51 -8.37
C LEU A 40 -22.26 -7.18 -8.86
N GLY A 41 -22.47 -7.04 -10.17
CA GLY A 41 -22.87 -5.79 -10.79
C GLY A 41 -21.70 -4.84 -11.05
N GLU A 42 -22.03 -3.59 -11.40
CA GLU A 42 -21.03 -2.59 -11.78
C GLU A 42 -20.37 -1.94 -10.54
N GLU A 43 -19.14 -1.46 -10.73
CA GLU A 43 -18.47 -0.61 -9.77
C GLU A 43 -19.14 0.77 -9.73
N HIS A 44 -19.28 1.34 -8.54
CA HIS A 44 -19.87 2.66 -8.34
C HIS A 44 -18.81 3.65 -7.90
N LEU A 45 -18.71 4.78 -8.64
CA LEU A 45 -17.91 5.94 -8.24
C LEU A 45 -18.85 7.05 -7.81
N GLU A 46 -18.82 7.38 -6.51
CA GLU A 46 -19.63 8.45 -5.96
C GLU A 46 -18.82 9.29 -4.97
N GLN A 47 -18.81 10.60 -5.16
CA GLN A 47 -18.14 11.57 -4.27
C GLN A 47 -16.67 11.22 -3.94
N GLY A 48 -15.93 10.68 -4.92
CA GLY A 48 -14.54 10.28 -4.74
C GLY A 48 -14.35 8.94 -3.97
N HIS A 49 -15.44 8.18 -3.81
CA HIS A 49 -15.42 6.83 -3.26
C HIS A 49 -15.77 5.81 -4.32
N ILE A 50 -15.04 4.69 -4.31
CA ILE A 50 -15.35 3.54 -5.17
C ILE A 50 -15.90 2.41 -4.30
N SER A 51 -16.99 1.81 -4.73
CA SER A 51 -17.58 0.61 -4.10
C SER A 51 -17.82 -0.48 -5.13
N ASN A 52 -18.12 -1.69 -4.66
CA ASN A 52 -18.45 -2.84 -5.50
C ASN A 52 -17.29 -3.24 -6.45
N VAL A 53 -16.05 -3.21 -5.96
CA VAL A 53 -14.86 -3.48 -6.78
C VAL A 53 -14.81 -4.94 -7.19
N SER A 54 -14.99 -5.20 -8.48
CA SER A 54 -14.91 -6.53 -9.10
C SER A 54 -13.60 -6.74 -9.89
N ILE A 55 -12.98 -5.65 -10.36
CA ILE A 55 -11.75 -5.64 -11.15
C ILE A 55 -10.69 -4.81 -10.42
N PRO A 56 -9.84 -5.43 -9.58
CA PRO A 56 -8.80 -4.70 -8.87
C PRO A 56 -7.69 -4.23 -9.82
N THR A 57 -7.20 -3.02 -9.56
CA THR A 57 -6.20 -2.34 -10.41
C THR A 57 -5.20 -1.53 -9.60
N LEU A 58 -4.05 -1.22 -10.20
CA LEU A 58 -3.14 -0.18 -9.77
C LEU A 58 -3.22 1.02 -10.73
N THR A 59 -3.33 2.22 -10.19
CA THR A 59 -3.19 3.45 -10.98
C THR A 59 -1.83 4.08 -10.69
N PHE A 60 -1.01 4.21 -11.73
CA PHE A 60 0.35 4.74 -11.64
C PHE A 60 0.38 6.26 -11.53
N TYR A 61 1.22 6.78 -10.63
CA TYR A 61 1.54 8.19 -10.47
C TYR A 61 3.07 8.34 -10.46
N GLY A 62 3.60 8.96 -11.50
CA GLY A 62 5.05 9.24 -11.62
C GLY A 62 5.48 10.41 -10.73
N PRO A 63 6.80 10.53 -10.47
CA PRO A 63 7.35 11.68 -9.76
C PRO A 63 7.18 12.96 -10.59
N ALA A 64 6.88 14.09 -9.91
CA ALA A 64 6.72 15.41 -10.51
C ALA A 64 8.06 16.16 -10.66
N ILE A 65 9.18 15.54 -10.31
CA ILE A 65 10.51 16.11 -10.38
C ILE A 65 11.37 15.34 -11.38
N ASP A 66 12.35 16.03 -11.98
CA ASP A 66 13.21 15.46 -13.05
C ASP A 66 14.12 14.31 -12.57
N ARG A 67 14.31 14.18 -11.25
CA ARG A 67 15.19 13.16 -10.66
C ARG A 67 14.38 12.31 -9.67
N PRO A 68 13.73 11.23 -10.14
CA PRO A 68 13.10 10.26 -9.23
C PRO A 68 14.15 9.64 -8.32
N ASN A 69 13.75 9.33 -7.08
CA ASN A 69 14.67 8.78 -6.08
C ASN A 69 14.68 7.24 -6.04
N GLY A 70 13.99 6.58 -6.96
CA GLY A 70 13.91 5.12 -7.04
C GLY A 70 12.94 4.48 -6.04
N THR A 71 12.37 5.25 -5.12
CA THR A 71 11.39 4.74 -4.15
C THR A 71 10.00 4.64 -4.77
N ALA A 72 9.27 3.59 -4.42
CA ALA A 72 7.88 3.41 -4.79
C ALA A 72 6.99 3.19 -3.56
N VAL A 73 5.72 3.65 -3.64
CA VAL A 73 4.71 3.44 -2.60
C VAL A 73 3.41 2.94 -3.22
N ILE A 74 2.92 1.80 -2.75
CA ILE A 74 1.57 1.32 -3.04
C ILE A 74 0.64 1.89 -1.98
N ILE A 75 -0.42 2.58 -2.39
CA ILE A 75 -1.34 3.29 -1.51
C ILE A 75 -2.65 2.51 -1.44
N CYS A 76 -3.05 2.13 -0.23
CA CYS A 76 -4.29 1.42 0.08
C CYS A 76 -5.29 2.41 0.72
N PRO A 77 -6.26 2.97 -0.03
CA PRO A 77 -7.27 3.86 0.54
C PRO A 77 -8.12 3.15 1.60
N GLY A 78 -8.59 3.89 2.60
CA GLY A 78 -9.53 3.39 3.59
C GLY A 78 -10.97 3.39 3.10
N GLY A 79 -11.91 3.11 4.01
CA GLY A 79 -13.34 3.08 3.75
C GLY A 79 -14.04 1.86 4.35
N GLY A 80 -13.52 1.30 5.44
CA GLY A 80 -14.15 0.25 6.23
C GLY A 80 -14.32 -1.09 5.51
N TYR A 81 -13.60 -1.35 4.43
CA TYR A 81 -13.78 -2.47 3.50
C TYR A 81 -15.15 -2.50 2.79
N THR A 82 -15.91 -1.41 2.80
CA THR A 82 -17.16 -1.28 2.00
C THR A 82 -17.00 -0.38 0.79
N ARG A 83 -16.04 0.53 0.85
CA ARG A 83 -15.70 1.48 -0.21
C ARG A 83 -14.23 1.88 -0.12
N LEU A 84 -13.72 2.53 -1.14
CA LEU A 84 -12.37 3.08 -1.19
C LEU A 84 -12.45 4.60 -1.26
N SER A 85 -11.83 5.29 -0.31
CA SER A 85 -11.70 6.75 -0.25
C SER A 85 -10.63 7.23 -1.24
N THR A 86 -10.82 6.91 -2.52
CA THR A 86 -9.78 6.97 -3.56
C THR A 86 -9.24 8.38 -3.75
N GLU A 87 -10.12 9.41 -3.72
CA GLU A 87 -9.67 10.79 -3.90
C GLU A 87 -8.82 11.26 -2.71
N ARG A 88 -9.37 11.17 -1.50
CA ARG A 88 -8.72 11.73 -0.29
C ARG A 88 -7.51 10.94 0.18
N GLU A 89 -7.60 9.62 0.15
CA GLU A 89 -6.59 8.71 0.73
C GLU A 89 -5.83 7.91 -0.34
N GLY A 90 -6.05 8.24 -1.61
CA GLY A 90 -5.35 7.71 -2.77
C GLY A 90 -4.66 8.81 -3.55
N VAL A 91 -5.43 9.55 -4.36
CA VAL A 91 -4.91 10.56 -5.30
C VAL A 91 -4.14 11.68 -4.60
N GLN A 92 -4.67 12.22 -3.48
CA GLN A 92 -3.99 13.29 -2.74
C GLN A 92 -2.65 12.84 -2.16
N TYR A 93 -2.56 11.60 -1.64
CA TYR A 93 -1.29 11.02 -1.18
C TYR A 93 -0.33 10.78 -2.34
N ALA A 94 -0.82 10.27 -3.47
CA ALA A 94 0.00 10.07 -4.66
C ALA A 94 0.60 11.38 -5.18
N ASN A 95 -0.20 12.45 -5.21
CA ASN A 95 0.27 13.78 -5.60
C ASN A 95 1.32 14.33 -4.63
N TRP A 96 1.13 14.17 -3.32
CA TRP A 96 2.13 14.56 -2.33
C TRP A 96 3.44 13.77 -2.51
N LEU A 97 3.39 12.46 -2.61
CA LEU A 97 4.57 11.61 -2.85
C LEU A 97 5.30 11.96 -4.14
N SER A 98 4.54 12.30 -5.19
CA SER A 98 5.09 12.76 -6.48
C SER A 98 5.95 14.01 -6.33
N THR A 99 5.58 14.96 -5.45
CA THR A 99 6.41 16.15 -5.16
C THR A 99 7.71 15.81 -4.44
N LEU A 100 7.78 14.67 -3.77
CA LEU A 100 8.99 14.16 -3.09
C LEU A 100 9.86 13.29 -4.02
N GLY A 101 9.51 13.14 -5.29
CA GLY A 101 10.24 12.30 -6.24
C GLY A 101 9.97 10.80 -6.10
N VAL A 102 8.92 10.42 -5.39
CA VAL A 102 8.50 9.05 -5.16
C VAL A 102 7.48 8.64 -6.22
N THR A 103 7.68 7.49 -6.83
CA THR A 103 6.67 6.84 -7.67
C THR A 103 5.59 6.24 -6.79
N SER A 104 4.31 6.37 -7.15
CA SER A 104 3.26 5.76 -6.36
C SER A 104 2.19 5.07 -7.21
N PHE A 105 1.47 4.15 -6.57
CA PHE A 105 0.43 3.33 -7.18
C PHE A 105 -0.78 3.31 -6.26
N VAL A 106 -1.89 3.89 -6.69
CA VAL A 106 -3.15 3.79 -5.93
C VAL A 106 -3.80 2.45 -6.23
N LEU A 107 -3.98 1.66 -5.19
CA LEU A 107 -4.56 0.33 -5.27
C LEU A 107 -6.09 0.40 -5.13
N LYS A 108 -6.80 -0.03 -6.16
CA LYS A 108 -8.22 -0.38 -6.12
C LYS A 108 -8.30 -1.87 -5.81
N TYR A 109 -8.73 -2.25 -4.62
CA TYR A 109 -8.75 -3.63 -4.13
C TYR A 109 -10.16 -4.13 -3.82
N ARG A 110 -10.35 -5.44 -3.88
CA ARG A 110 -11.63 -6.11 -3.53
C ARG A 110 -11.91 -5.96 -2.03
N MET A 111 -13.19 -5.89 -1.67
CA MET A 111 -13.63 -5.55 -0.32
C MET A 111 -14.63 -6.56 0.26
N ALA A 112 -15.64 -6.08 1.01
CA ALA A 112 -16.60 -6.90 1.75
C ALA A 112 -17.35 -7.93 0.90
N GLU A 113 -17.59 -7.61 -0.37
CA GLU A 113 -18.27 -8.51 -1.31
C GLU A 113 -17.49 -9.82 -1.49
N PHE A 114 -16.17 -9.78 -1.30
CA PHE A 114 -15.29 -10.93 -1.37
C PHE A 114 -14.81 -11.41 0.01
N GLY A 115 -14.62 -10.48 0.95
CA GLY A 115 -14.04 -10.75 2.25
C GLY A 115 -12.58 -11.23 2.19
N HIS A 116 -12.05 -11.65 3.35
CA HIS A 116 -10.76 -12.33 3.40
C HIS A 116 -10.83 -13.66 2.61
N PRO A 117 -9.81 -14.03 1.81
CA PRO A 117 -8.49 -13.42 1.67
C PRO A 117 -8.33 -12.42 0.51
N ALA A 118 -9.40 -12.05 -0.20
CA ALA A 118 -9.28 -11.30 -1.44
C ALA A 118 -8.51 -9.96 -1.32
N PRO A 119 -8.76 -9.10 -0.31
CA PRO A 119 -7.96 -7.88 -0.15
C PRO A 119 -6.45 -8.16 0.05
N LEU A 120 -6.11 -9.19 0.86
CA LEU A 120 -4.72 -9.59 1.08
C LEU A 120 -4.06 -10.06 -0.22
N GLN A 121 -4.76 -10.89 -1.00
CA GLN A 121 -4.28 -11.33 -2.33
C GLN A 121 -3.99 -10.15 -3.24
N ASP A 122 -4.87 -9.14 -3.26
CA ASP A 122 -4.74 -7.98 -4.12
C ASP A 122 -3.53 -7.11 -3.73
N VAL A 123 -3.33 -6.82 -2.45
CA VAL A 123 -2.18 -5.99 -2.03
C VAL A 123 -0.86 -6.72 -2.21
N LEU A 124 -0.78 -8.02 -1.93
CA LEU A 124 0.44 -8.79 -2.15
C LEU A 124 0.74 -8.97 -3.64
N ARG A 125 -0.29 -9.14 -4.47
CA ARG A 125 -0.16 -9.13 -5.93
C ARG A 125 0.35 -7.79 -6.43
N ALA A 126 -0.14 -6.68 -5.87
CA ALA A 126 0.33 -5.34 -6.20
C ALA A 126 1.83 -5.18 -5.93
N VAL A 127 2.31 -5.61 -4.74
CA VAL A 127 3.75 -5.59 -4.41
C VAL A 127 4.57 -6.42 -5.40
N ARG A 128 4.10 -7.63 -5.74
CA ARG A 128 4.76 -8.51 -6.71
C ARG A 128 4.84 -7.89 -8.11
N ILE A 129 3.75 -7.26 -8.60
CA ILE A 129 3.73 -6.56 -9.89
C ILE A 129 4.73 -5.42 -9.89
N VAL A 130 4.70 -4.54 -8.89
CA VAL A 130 5.57 -3.38 -8.81
C VAL A 130 7.04 -3.82 -8.73
N ARG A 131 7.35 -4.83 -7.92
CA ARG A 131 8.72 -5.37 -7.78
C ARG A 131 9.22 -6.05 -9.05
N SER A 132 8.41 -6.90 -9.69
CA SER A 132 8.80 -7.60 -10.92
C SER A 132 9.00 -6.66 -12.12
N ARG A 133 8.38 -5.48 -12.09
CA ARG A 133 8.44 -4.46 -13.14
C ARG A 133 9.23 -3.22 -12.71
N ALA A 134 10.09 -3.33 -11.71
CA ALA A 134 10.82 -2.19 -11.14
C ALA A 134 11.61 -1.40 -12.19
N ALA A 135 12.32 -2.09 -13.10
CA ALA A 135 13.07 -1.44 -14.18
C ALA A 135 12.15 -0.64 -15.13
N GLU A 136 10.96 -1.13 -15.43
CA GLU A 136 9.96 -0.48 -16.29
C GLU A 136 9.43 0.82 -15.65
N PHE A 137 9.21 0.78 -14.31
CA PHE A 137 8.78 1.95 -13.54
C PHE A 137 9.91 2.89 -13.12
N LYS A 138 11.17 2.54 -13.42
CA LYS A 138 12.38 3.26 -13.00
C LYS A 138 12.47 3.42 -11.48
N ILE A 139 12.20 2.34 -10.76
CA ILE A 139 12.29 2.25 -9.30
C ILE A 139 13.26 1.14 -8.91
N ASP A 140 13.70 1.18 -7.66
CA ASP A 140 14.48 0.13 -7.04
C ASP A 140 13.55 -0.96 -6.47
N ALA A 141 13.83 -2.21 -6.80
CA ALA A 141 13.04 -3.36 -6.35
C ALA A 141 13.05 -3.57 -4.82
N ASP A 142 14.04 -3.00 -4.13
CA ASP A 142 14.23 -3.10 -2.67
C ASP A 142 13.80 -1.81 -1.94
N ARG A 143 13.06 -0.91 -2.62
CA ARG A 143 12.56 0.37 -2.06
C ARG A 143 11.06 0.56 -2.31
N ILE A 144 10.29 -0.51 -2.09
CA ILE A 144 8.84 -0.54 -2.31
C ILE A 144 8.12 -0.56 -0.98
N GLY A 145 7.45 0.54 -0.63
CA GLY A 145 6.61 0.63 0.56
C GLY A 145 5.14 0.38 0.29
N VAL A 146 4.40 0.11 1.37
CA VAL A 146 2.94 0.12 1.35
C VAL A 146 2.44 1.15 2.36
N MET A 147 1.59 2.05 1.90
CA MET A 147 0.91 3.06 2.71
C MET A 147 -0.58 2.77 2.75
N GLY A 148 -1.22 2.96 3.90
CA GLY A 148 -2.68 2.79 3.97
C GLY A 148 -3.31 3.53 5.11
N SER A 149 -4.60 3.86 4.94
CA SER A 149 -5.41 4.62 5.89
C SER A 149 -6.57 3.78 6.43
N SER A 150 -6.86 3.85 7.73
CA SER A 150 -8.04 3.19 8.31
C SER A 150 -8.07 1.68 7.99
N ALA A 151 -9.11 1.17 7.35
CA ALA A 151 -9.17 -0.20 6.83
C ALA A 151 -8.07 -0.49 5.80
N GLY A 152 -7.68 0.49 4.96
CA GLY A 152 -6.51 0.39 4.09
C GLY A 152 -5.19 0.35 4.86
N GLY A 153 -5.13 0.96 6.06
CA GLY A 153 -4.03 0.81 7.01
C GLY A 153 -3.92 -0.60 7.55
N HIS A 154 -5.05 -1.25 7.83
CA HIS A 154 -5.09 -2.67 8.17
C HIS A 154 -4.55 -3.53 7.01
N LEU A 155 -4.98 -3.23 5.78
CA LEU A 155 -4.49 -3.94 4.59
C LEU A 155 -2.98 -3.75 4.39
N ALA A 156 -2.45 -2.54 4.58
CA ALA A 156 -1.02 -2.25 4.52
C ALA A 156 -0.24 -3.00 5.62
N ALA A 157 -0.75 -3.01 6.86
CA ALA A 157 -0.17 -3.77 7.95
C ALA A 157 -0.21 -5.29 7.68
N SER A 158 -1.32 -5.79 7.10
CA SER A 158 -1.43 -7.19 6.64
C SER A 158 -0.39 -7.52 5.58
N ALA A 159 -0.14 -6.62 4.62
CA ALA A 159 0.93 -6.81 3.64
C ALA A 159 2.31 -6.92 4.29
N GLY A 160 2.57 -6.19 5.38
CA GLY A 160 3.84 -6.23 6.10
C GLY A 160 4.00 -7.40 7.07
N THR A 161 2.91 -8.03 7.50
CA THR A 161 2.94 -9.12 8.51
C THR A 161 2.58 -10.49 7.96
N LEU A 162 1.82 -10.53 6.85
CA LEU A 162 1.33 -11.75 6.22
C LEU A 162 1.86 -11.95 4.78
N PHE A 163 2.96 -11.30 4.43
CA PHE A 163 3.52 -11.28 3.07
C PHE A 163 3.83 -12.67 2.49
N ASP A 164 4.08 -13.68 3.32
CA ASP A 164 4.34 -15.06 2.90
C ASP A 164 3.23 -16.05 3.32
N HIS A 165 2.14 -15.56 3.93
CA HIS A 165 1.02 -16.40 4.34
C HIS A 165 0.34 -17.06 3.14
N ALA A 166 -0.14 -18.30 3.34
CA ALA A 166 -0.77 -19.08 2.26
C ALA A 166 -1.98 -18.38 1.63
N ASP A 167 -2.79 -17.69 2.45
CA ASP A 167 -3.97 -16.95 1.99
C ASP A 167 -3.64 -15.82 1.01
N GLY A 168 -2.41 -15.33 1.01
CA GLY A 168 -1.92 -14.31 0.06
C GLY A 168 -1.43 -14.88 -1.28
N LYS A 169 -1.54 -16.21 -1.49
CA LYS A 169 -1.12 -16.91 -2.70
C LYS A 169 -2.33 -17.43 -3.46
N THR A 170 -2.25 -17.43 -4.77
CA THR A 170 -3.34 -17.88 -5.66
C THR A 170 -2.94 -19.03 -6.57
N GLY A 171 -1.68 -19.47 -6.51
CA GLY A 171 -1.09 -20.42 -7.42
C GLY A 171 -0.61 -19.80 -8.74
N ALA A 172 -0.70 -18.47 -8.89
CA ALA A 172 -0.21 -17.78 -10.06
C ALA A 172 1.34 -17.77 -10.13
N PRO A 173 1.96 -17.77 -11.31
CA PRO A 173 3.42 -17.74 -11.45
C PRO A 173 4.10 -16.58 -10.68
N LEU A 174 3.40 -15.44 -10.58
CA LEU A 174 3.89 -14.25 -9.87
C LEU A 174 3.98 -14.45 -8.35
N ASP A 175 3.37 -15.50 -7.79
CA ASP A 175 3.50 -15.84 -6.37
C ASP A 175 4.93 -16.23 -5.97
N SER A 176 5.80 -16.52 -6.94
CA SER A 176 7.25 -16.75 -6.72
C SER A 176 8.03 -15.45 -6.42
N VAL A 177 7.48 -14.28 -6.76
CA VAL A 177 8.09 -12.98 -6.48
C VAL A 177 7.85 -12.60 -5.01
N ASN A 178 8.89 -12.08 -4.35
CA ASN A 178 8.79 -11.63 -2.97
C ASN A 178 7.73 -10.52 -2.82
N ALA A 179 6.74 -10.75 -1.96
CA ALA A 179 5.65 -9.80 -1.68
C ALA A 179 5.88 -8.95 -0.42
N ARG A 180 7.02 -9.13 0.31
CA ARG A 180 7.32 -8.35 1.50
C ARG A 180 7.58 -6.89 1.12
N PRO A 181 6.82 -5.91 1.65
CA PRO A 181 7.18 -4.50 1.49
C PRO A 181 8.51 -4.18 2.18
N ASP A 182 9.20 -3.13 1.72
CA ASP A 182 10.46 -2.72 2.31
C ASP A 182 10.26 -1.71 3.46
N PHE A 183 9.09 -1.04 3.50
CA PHE A 183 8.64 -0.20 4.60
C PHE A 183 7.12 -0.04 4.61
N LEU A 184 6.55 0.44 5.74
CA LEU A 184 5.12 0.72 5.91
C LEU A 184 4.90 2.15 6.39
N ILE A 185 3.80 2.77 5.90
CA ILE A 185 3.26 4.03 6.42
C ILE A 185 1.78 3.80 6.76
N LEU A 186 1.45 3.83 8.04
CA LEU A 186 0.12 3.49 8.55
C LEU A 186 -0.57 4.73 9.10
N MET A 187 -1.65 5.14 8.45
CA MET A 187 -2.44 6.33 8.81
C MET A 187 -3.69 5.89 9.57
N TYR A 188 -3.78 6.27 10.85
CA TYR A 188 -4.93 5.91 11.73
C TYR A 188 -5.48 4.50 11.44
N PRO A 189 -4.58 3.48 11.46
CA PRO A 189 -4.91 2.16 10.95
C PRO A 189 -5.87 1.39 11.86
N VAL A 190 -6.79 0.64 11.28
CA VAL A 190 -7.38 -0.52 11.95
C VAL A 190 -6.28 -1.56 12.11
N ILE A 191 -6.19 -2.22 13.27
CA ILE A 191 -5.13 -3.19 13.59
C ILE A 191 -5.71 -4.46 14.20
N THR A 192 -6.39 -4.33 15.34
CA THR A 192 -6.95 -5.50 16.03
C THR A 192 -8.39 -5.77 15.63
N MET A 193 -8.76 -7.04 15.62
CA MET A 193 -10.13 -7.50 15.43
C MET A 193 -10.82 -7.85 16.77
N TYR A 194 -10.16 -7.61 17.91
CA TYR A 194 -10.67 -7.88 19.23
C TYR A 194 -11.34 -6.67 19.88
N ASP A 195 -12.51 -6.90 20.46
CA ASP A 195 -13.19 -5.91 21.30
C ASP A 195 -12.38 -5.63 22.59
N PRO A 196 -12.49 -4.44 23.19
CA PRO A 196 -13.32 -3.29 22.76
C PRO A 196 -12.62 -2.35 21.77
N VAL A 197 -11.43 -2.68 21.27
CA VAL A 197 -10.58 -1.81 20.45
C VAL A 197 -10.87 -1.94 18.95
N ALA A 198 -11.48 -3.05 18.54
CA ALA A 198 -11.78 -3.32 17.13
C ALA A 198 -12.67 -2.24 16.50
N HIS A 199 -12.35 -1.84 15.27
CA HIS A 199 -13.33 -1.16 14.42
C HIS A 199 -14.31 -2.20 13.86
N VAL A 200 -15.46 -2.36 14.52
CA VAL A 200 -16.44 -3.43 14.28
C VAL A 200 -16.83 -3.52 12.80
N GLY A 201 -17.16 -2.39 12.15
CA GLY A 201 -17.54 -2.38 10.74
C GLY A 201 -16.46 -2.96 9.82
N SER A 202 -15.18 -2.61 10.01
CA SER A 202 -14.09 -3.19 9.23
C SER A 202 -13.91 -4.68 9.47
N ARG A 203 -14.06 -5.12 10.73
CA ARG A 203 -14.02 -6.53 11.09
C ARG A 203 -15.11 -7.32 10.37
N GLU A 204 -16.34 -6.89 10.50
CA GLU A 204 -17.50 -7.59 9.92
C GLU A 204 -17.44 -7.64 8.39
N ASN A 205 -17.00 -6.54 7.76
CA ASN A 205 -16.85 -6.47 6.33
C ASN A 205 -15.70 -7.36 5.79
N LEU A 206 -14.64 -7.56 6.58
CA LEU A 206 -13.50 -8.36 6.15
C LEU A 206 -13.66 -9.85 6.46
N ILE A 207 -14.12 -10.18 7.67
CA ILE A 207 -14.13 -11.57 8.18
C ILE A 207 -15.52 -12.05 8.65
N GLY A 208 -16.57 -11.27 8.38
CA GLY A 208 -17.95 -11.62 8.71
C GLY A 208 -18.33 -11.26 10.13
N THR A 209 -19.63 -11.41 10.43
CA THR A 209 -20.23 -11.08 11.74
C THR A 209 -19.92 -12.13 12.82
N HIS A 210 -19.59 -13.35 12.43
CA HIS A 210 -19.27 -14.48 13.31
C HIS A 210 -17.96 -15.16 12.88
N PRO A 211 -16.82 -14.46 12.94
CA PRO A 211 -15.55 -15.06 12.54
C PRO A 211 -15.09 -16.13 13.55
N THR A 212 -14.34 -17.12 13.08
CA THR A 212 -13.70 -18.07 14.00
C THR A 212 -12.62 -17.37 14.82
N PRO A 213 -12.29 -17.89 16.02
CA PRO A 213 -11.21 -17.36 16.84
C PRO A 213 -9.86 -17.30 16.08
N GLU A 214 -9.58 -18.31 15.23
CA GLU A 214 -8.36 -18.40 14.43
C GLU A 214 -8.31 -17.28 13.38
N LEU A 215 -9.42 -17.02 12.69
CA LEU A 215 -9.49 -15.95 11.69
C LEU A 215 -9.43 -14.56 12.36
N THR A 216 -10.09 -14.39 13.51
CA THR A 216 -9.99 -13.17 14.32
C THR A 216 -8.53 -12.92 14.74
N ARG A 217 -7.83 -13.97 15.19
CA ARG A 217 -6.42 -13.88 15.57
C ARG A 217 -5.52 -13.60 14.36
N LEU A 218 -5.77 -14.25 13.22
CA LEU A 218 -5.00 -14.07 12.00
C LEU A 218 -5.10 -12.61 11.50
N MET A 219 -6.31 -12.06 11.49
CA MET A 219 -6.55 -10.70 11.01
C MET A 219 -6.34 -9.62 12.08
N SER A 220 -5.98 -9.98 13.32
CA SER A 220 -5.41 -9.06 14.30
C SER A 220 -3.92 -8.96 14.06
N VAL A 221 -3.54 -8.01 13.21
CA VAL A 221 -2.19 -7.97 12.60
C VAL A 221 -1.07 -7.66 13.58
N GLU A 222 -1.37 -7.10 14.76
CA GLU A 222 -0.42 -6.96 15.87
C GLU A 222 0.03 -8.31 16.43
N LYS A 223 -0.76 -9.39 16.22
CA LYS A 223 -0.42 -10.77 16.59
C LYS A 223 0.46 -11.46 15.54
N GLN A 224 0.61 -10.86 14.36
CA GLN A 224 1.37 -11.42 13.24
C GLN A 224 2.75 -10.75 13.07
N VAL A 225 3.06 -9.76 13.91
CA VAL A 225 4.36 -9.07 13.87
C VAL A 225 5.50 -10.03 14.21
N THR A 226 6.52 -10.05 13.36
CA THR A 226 7.77 -10.81 13.55
C THR A 226 8.97 -9.90 13.30
N ALA A 227 10.18 -10.39 13.54
CA ALA A 227 11.41 -9.66 13.21
C ALA A 227 11.57 -9.37 11.70
N GLN A 228 10.78 -10.03 10.85
CA GLN A 228 10.77 -9.80 9.40
C GLN A 228 9.76 -8.73 8.98
N THR A 229 8.90 -8.25 9.89
CA THR A 229 7.99 -7.14 9.61
C THR A 229 8.81 -5.90 9.20
N PRO A 230 8.41 -5.16 8.15
CA PRO A 230 9.19 -4.01 7.68
C PRO A 230 9.25 -2.86 8.68
N PRO A 231 10.28 -1.98 8.60
CA PRO A 231 10.27 -0.70 9.30
C PRO A 231 8.97 0.05 9.06
N THR A 232 8.38 0.62 10.12
CA THR A 232 7.02 1.15 10.08
C THR A 232 6.93 2.55 10.68
N LEU A 233 6.25 3.44 9.97
CA LEU A 233 5.78 4.73 10.46
C LEU A 233 4.27 4.63 10.77
N LEU A 234 3.87 5.05 12.00
CA LEU A 234 2.47 5.18 12.39
C LEU A 234 2.11 6.64 12.63
N ILE A 235 0.94 7.04 12.16
CA ILE A 235 0.41 8.40 12.33
C ILE A 235 -1.04 8.28 12.81
N GLN A 236 -1.34 8.88 13.96
CA GLN A 236 -2.64 8.75 14.62
C GLN A 236 -2.98 10.03 15.40
N THR A 237 -4.26 10.22 15.69
CA THR A 237 -4.74 11.26 16.62
C THR A 237 -5.44 10.61 17.81
N GLN A 238 -5.29 11.24 18.98
CA GLN A 238 -5.89 10.74 20.23
C GLN A 238 -7.42 10.87 20.21
N GLU A 239 -7.94 11.90 19.53
CA GLU A 239 -9.39 12.17 19.44
C GLU A 239 -10.12 11.33 18.39
N ASP A 240 -9.45 10.42 17.71
CA ASP A 240 -10.09 9.54 16.73
C ASP A 240 -11.15 8.65 17.40
N LYS A 241 -12.43 8.96 17.12
CA LYS A 241 -13.58 8.25 17.68
C LYS A 241 -14.04 7.06 16.81
N THR A 242 -13.49 6.92 15.62
CA THR A 242 -13.84 5.85 14.68
C THR A 242 -12.93 4.65 14.85
N VAL A 243 -11.61 4.89 14.86
CA VAL A 243 -10.60 3.86 15.11
C VAL A 243 -9.81 4.27 16.35
N PRO A 244 -10.08 3.62 17.51
CA PRO A 244 -9.39 3.96 18.76
C PRO A 244 -7.87 3.95 18.60
N VAL A 245 -7.22 4.94 19.22
CA VAL A 245 -5.77 5.12 19.19
C VAL A 245 -5.00 3.86 19.63
N ASP A 246 -5.63 3.04 20.45
CA ASP A 246 -5.10 1.76 20.94
C ASP A 246 -4.70 0.82 19.79
N ASN A 247 -5.35 0.91 18.61
CA ASN A 247 -4.93 0.16 17.44
C ASN A 247 -3.46 0.45 17.08
N SER A 248 -3.11 1.72 16.94
CA SER A 248 -1.73 2.14 16.63
C SER A 248 -0.76 1.80 17.75
N ILE A 249 -1.18 1.97 19.02
CA ILE A 249 -0.37 1.65 20.20
C ILE A 249 -0.06 0.15 20.26
N LEU A 250 -1.06 -0.72 20.04
CA LEU A 250 -0.88 -2.19 20.03
C LEU A 250 0.12 -2.63 18.95
N PHE A 251 0.03 -2.05 17.75
CA PHE A 251 0.94 -2.39 16.67
C PHE A 251 2.35 -1.90 16.95
N PHE A 252 2.52 -0.66 17.42
CA PHE A 252 3.81 -0.11 17.81
C PHE A 252 4.49 -0.94 18.91
N GLN A 253 3.75 -1.36 19.92
CA GLN A 253 4.25 -2.25 20.97
C GLN A 253 4.68 -3.61 20.42
N ALA A 254 3.92 -4.17 19.47
CA ALA A 254 4.28 -5.44 18.82
C ALA A 254 5.57 -5.31 18.01
N LEU A 255 5.74 -4.22 17.24
CA LEU A 255 6.97 -3.90 16.51
C LEU A 255 8.16 -3.76 17.47
N THR A 256 7.99 -3.05 18.59
CA THR A 256 9.02 -2.87 19.60
C THR A 256 9.48 -4.21 20.20
N ARG A 257 8.52 -5.10 20.56
CA ARG A 257 8.83 -6.45 21.08
C ARG A 257 9.56 -7.32 20.07
N ALA A 258 9.27 -7.14 18.77
CA ALA A 258 9.93 -7.87 17.68
C ALA A 258 11.25 -7.22 17.22
N HIS A 259 11.69 -6.13 17.88
CA HIS A 259 12.86 -5.35 17.50
C HIS A 259 12.82 -4.78 16.08
N VAL A 260 11.62 -4.51 15.57
CA VAL A 260 11.41 -3.87 14.28
C VAL A 260 11.52 -2.35 14.46
N PRO A 261 12.32 -1.64 13.65
CA PRO A 261 12.38 -0.19 13.69
C PRO A 261 11.01 0.42 13.42
N ALA A 262 10.52 1.23 14.35
CA ALA A 262 9.23 1.88 14.24
C ALA A 262 9.28 3.30 14.81
N GLU A 263 8.50 4.19 14.20
CA GLU A 263 8.27 5.54 14.69
C GLU A 263 6.76 5.81 14.70
N MET A 264 6.27 6.52 15.71
CA MET A 264 4.86 6.84 15.85
C MET A 264 4.68 8.31 16.20
N TYR A 265 3.89 9.01 15.40
CA TYR A 265 3.43 10.36 15.70
C TYR A 265 1.98 10.30 16.19
N LEU A 266 1.77 10.63 17.44
CA LEU A 266 0.47 10.70 18.07
C LEU A 266 0.16 12.19 18.36
N PHE A 267 -0.82 12.71 17.63
CA PHE A 267 -1.30 14.06 17.80
C PHE A 267 -2.50 14.09 18.76
N GLU A 268 -2.63 15.15 19.56
CA GLU A 268 -3.72 15.31 20.50
C GLU A 268 -5.06 15.44 19.76
N HIS A 269 -5.13 16.35 18.79
CA HIS A 269 -6.35 16.72 18.08
C HIS A 269 -6.37 16.19 16.65
N GLY A 270 -7.58 15.89 16.18
CA GLY A 270 -7.87 15.49 14.80
C GLY A 270 -8.91 14.37 14.73
N SER A 271 -9.84 14.49 13.81
CA SER A 271 -10.85 13.46 13.57
C SER A 271 -10.32 12.39 12.63
N HIS A 272 -10.96 11.22 12.64
CA HIS A 272 -10.71 10.14 11.69
C HIS A 272 -10.75 10.61 10.23
N GLY A 273 -9.94 9.98 9.37
CA GLY A 273 -9.91 10.30 7.94
C GLY A 273 -9.32 11.68 7.66
N MET A 274 -8.30 12.10 8.40
CA MET A 274 -7.69 13.43 8.24
C MET A 274 -7.13 13.66 6.82
N GLY A 275 -6.61 12.62 6.15
CA GLY A 275 -6.05 12.76 4.80
C GLY A 275 -4.98 13.85 4.73
N MET A 276 -5.03 14.65 3.66
CA MET A 276 -4.15 15.82 3.44
C MET A 276 -4.80 17.14 3.86
N ARG A 277 -5.76 17.10 4.81
CA ARG A 277 -6.50 18.31 5.21
C ARG A 277 -5.65 19.25 6.04
N ASP A 278 -5.77 20.54 5.72
CA ASP A 278 -5.25 21.63 6.54
C ASP A 278 -6.19 21.96 7.71
N GLY A 279 -5.70 22.76 8.65
CA GLY A 279 -6.50 23.29 9.76
C GLY A 279 -6.78 22.31 10.90
N LEU A 280 -6.05 21.21 10.96
CA LEU A 280 -6.14 20.21 12.04
C LEU A 280 -5.09 20.45 13.16
N GLY A 281 -4.65 21.71 13.32
CA GLY A 281 -3.58 22.02 14.26
C GLY A 281 -2.29 21.28 13.90
N THR A 282 -1.58 20.76 14.92
CA THR A 282 -0.32 20.04 14.72
C THR A 282 -0.46 18.76 13.90
N ALA A 283 -1.67 18.17 13.82
CA ALA A 283 -1.89 16.98 13.00
C ALA A 283 -1.76 17.27 11.50
N SER A 284 -1.93 18.52 11.04
CA SER A 284 -1.67 18.92 9.65
C SER A 284 -0.18 18.82 9.27
N ASP A 285 0.72 18.72 10.23
CA ASP A 285 2.17 18.57 10.00
C ASP A 285 2.59 17.12 9.70
N TRP A 286 1.67 16.15 9.70
CA TRP A 286 2.03 14.76 9.47
C TRP A 286 2.79 14.51 8.15
N PRO A 287 2.52 15.22 7.03
CA PRO A 287 3.28 14.99 5.80
C PRO A 287 4.76 15.35 5.96
N LYS A 288 5.05 16.42 6.70
CA LYS A 288 6.42 16.82 7.04
C LYS A 288 7.11 15.76 7.90
N ARG A 289 6.42 15.17 8.89
CA ARG A 289 6.97 14.10 9.73
C ARG A 289 7.25 12.84 8.93
N ALA A 290 6.35 12.50 8.01
CA ALA A 290 6.55 11.37 7.10
C ALA A 290 7.73 11.62 6.13
N GLU A 291 7.88 12.83 5.61
CA GLU A 291 9.04 13.21 4.79
C GLU A 291 10.36 13.10 5.58
N GLU A 292 10.42 13.61 6.81
CA GLU A 292 11.57 13.51 7.69
C GLU A 292 11.96 12.04 7.93
N TRP A 293 10.98 11.17 8.19
CA TRP A 293 11.17 9.73 8.38
C TRP A 293 11.69 9.03 7.11
N LEU A 294 11.09 9.32 5.95
CA LEU A 294 11.53 8.78 4.66
C LEU A 294 12.97 9.22 4.34
N ARG A 295 13.30 10.48 4.60
CA ARG A 295 14.63 11.05 4.40
C ARG A 295 15.67 10.40 5.31
N ALA A 296 15.36 10.23 6.59
CA ALA A 296 16.24 9.57 7.57
C ALA A 296 16.57 8.13 7.20
N ARG A 297 15.68 7.47 6.44
CA ARG A 297 15.87 6.10 5.91
C ARG A 297 16.54 6.05 4.54
N GLY A 298 16.95 7.19 3.99
CA GLY A 298 17.55 7.26 2.65
C GLY A 298 16.57 7.08 1.51
N LEU A 299 15.25 6.98 1.78
CA LEU A 299 14.23 6.70 0.78
C LEU A 299 13.94 7.89 -0.16
N LEU A 300 14.35 9.11 0.21
CA LEU A 300 14.23 10.32 -0.63
C LEU A 300 15.55 10.76 -1.25
N THR A 301 16.61 10.00 -1.08
CA THR A 301 17.91 10.29 -1.69
C THR A 301 18.05 9.47 -2.96
N PRO A 302 18.35 10.10 -4.12
CA PRO A 302 18.68 9.36 -5.34
C PRO A 302 19.85 8.41 -5.07
N GLU A 303 19.82 7.19 -5.63
CA GLU A 303 20.98 6.32 -5.60
C GLU A 303 22.16 6.99 -6.32
N LYS A 304 23.35 6.87 -5.74
CA LYS A 304 24.59 7.23 -6.43
C LYS A 304 24.92 6.05 -7.35
N HIS A 305 24.62 6.20 -8.63
CA HIS A 305 25.08 5.31 -9.70
C HIS A 305 26.56 5.57 -9.99
#